data_a286041d949cbd7bd4f6f3845b08501d
#
_entry.id   a286041d949cbd7bd4f6f3845b08501d
#
_cell.length_a   1.000
_cell.length_b   1.000
_cell.length_c   1.000
_cell.angle_alpha   90.00
_cell.angle_beta   90.00
_cell.angle_gamma   90.00
#
_symmetry.space_group_name_H-M   'P 1'
#
loop_
_entity.id
_entity.type
_entity.pdbx_description
1 polymer ?
#
loop_
_entity_poly.entity_id
_entity_poly.type
_entity_poly.pdbx_seq_one_letter_code
_entity_poly.pdbx_strand_id
1 'polypeptide(L)'
;MRRTVYVETSVFSYLAGRRRRDLIVAARQQRTHTWWRTRRAAFDLYVSQVVIDEAKAGDPRPAARRVGFLAGVPTLDMPDGVAELAAALIKGVPLPRRAAADAAHIAVAAYHRIDFLLTWNLAHIANAELRPRIESA
;
A
#
# COMPACT_ATOMS: atom_id res chain seq x y z
N MET A 1 -8.22 19.67 -10.05
CA MET A 1 -7.40 19.14 -8.96
C MET A 1 -7.30 17.63 -9.08
N ARG A 2 -6.09 17.10 -9.06
CA ARG A 2 -5.88 15.65 -9.19
C ARG A 2 -6.13 14.97 -7.85
N ARG A 3 -6.74 13.79 -7.92
CA ARG A 3 -6.92 12.97 -6.74
C ARG A 3 -5.61 12.31 -6.31
N THR A 4 -5.46 12.07 -5.02
CA THR A 4 -4.27 11.47 -4.45
C THR A 4 -4.47 9.99 -4.18
N VAL A 5 -3.42 9.20 -4.39
CA VAL A 5 -3.44 7.75 -4.16
C VAL A 5 -2.19 7.38 -3.36
N TYR A 6 -2.41 6.71 -2.25
CA TYR A 6 -1.34 6.05 -1.50
C TYR A 6 -1.19 4.63 -2.05
N VAL A 7 -0.02 4.29 -2.53
CA VAL A 7 0.24 2.98 -3.14
C VAL A 7 0.94 2.08 -2.12
N GLU A 8 0.23 1.07 -1.66
CA GLU A 8 0.75 0.13 -0.67
C GLU A 8 1.68 -0.89 -1.33
N THR A 9 2.56 -1.48 -0.56
CA THR A 9 3.66 -2.33 -1.03
C THR A 9 3.24 -3.48 -1.93
N SER A 10 2.07 -4.09 -1.68
CA SER A 10 1.60 -5.23 -2.49
C SER A 10 1.47 -4.88 -3.98
N VAL A 11 1.16 -3.64 -4.30
CA VAL A 11 1.06 -3.18 -5.69
C VAL A 11 2.43 -3.30 -6.36
N PHE A 12 3.49 -2.87 -5.69
CA PHE A 12 4.86 -2.97 -6.22
C PHE A 12 5.32 -4.43 -6.34
N SER A 13 4.88 -5.28 -5.42
CA SER A 13 5.17 -6.71 -5.48
C SER A 13 4.55 -7.35 -6.73
N TYR A 14 3.31 -6.98 -7.07
CA TYR A 14 2.68 -7.46 -8.30
C TYR A 14 3.31 -6.87 -9.56
N LEU A 15 3.72 -5.59 -9.52
CA LEU A 15 4.40 -4.97 -10.66
C LEU A 15 5.75 -5.60 -10.95
N ALA A 16 6.53 -5.87 -9.91
CA ALA A 16 7.90 -6.35 -10.04
C ALA A 16 8.01 -7.87 -10.12
N GLY A 17 6.97 -8.58 -9.72
CA GLY A 17 6.97 -10.04 -9.67
C GLY A 17 7.12 -10.68 -11.03
N ARG A 18 7.80 -11.84 -11.07
CA ARG A 18 7.90 -12.63 -12.28
C ARG A 18 6.52 -13.15 -12.67
N ARG A 19 6.28 -13.31 -13.96
CA ARG A 19 5.04 -13.86 -14.47
C ARG A 19 4.74 -15.21 -13.81
N ARG A 20 3.54 -15.35 -13.23
CA ARG A 20 3.15 -16.54 -12.49
C ARG A 20 2.22 -17.42 -13.32
N ARG A 21 2.30 -18.74 -13.06
CA ARG A 21 1.40 -19.71 -13.70
C ARG A 21 0.02 -19.75 -13.06
N ASP A 22 -0.06 -19.40 -11.77
CA ASP A 22 -1.35 -19.30 -11.08
C ASP A 22 -2.22 -18.25 -11.76
N LEU A 23 -3.42 -18.65 -12.22
CA LEU A 23 -4.28 -17.78 -13.00
C LEU A 23 -4.77 -16.56 -12.22
N ILE A 24 -5.04 -16.72 -10.93
CA ILE A 24 -5.50 -15.62 -10.10
C ILE A 24 -4.37 -14.60 -9.92
N VAL A 25 -3.18 -15.07 -9.59
CA VAL A 25 -2.01 -14.20 -9.44
C VAL A 25 -1.67 -13.52 -10.75
N ALA A 26 -1.68 -14.26 -11.85
CA ALA A 26 -1.41 -13.70 -13.18
C ALA A 26 -2.42 -12.62 -13.57
N ALA A 27 -3.70 -12.83 -13.26
CA ALA A 27 -4.74 -11.83 -13.52
C ALA A 27 -4.51 -10.55 -12.70
N ARG A 28 -4.13 -10.69 -11.43
CA ARG A 28 -3.81 -9.54 -10.58
C ARG A 28 -2.59 -8.78 -11.08
N GLN A 29 -1.56 -9.50 -11.52
CA GLN A 29 -0.38 -8.89 -12.11
C GLN A 29 -0.75 -8.08 -13.35
N GLN A 30 -1.56 -8.65 -14.23
CA GLN A 30 -1.99 -7.97 -15.45
C GLN A 30 -2.80 -6.72 -15.15
N ARG A 31 -3.75 -6.80 -14.21
CA ARG A 31 -4.54 -5.63 -13.78
C ARG A 31 -3.65 -4.53 -13.19
N THR A 32 -2.68 -4.93 -12.39
CA THR A 32 -1.76 -3.99 -11.76
C THR A 32 -0.92 -3.27 -12.82
N HIS A 33 -0.38 -4.01 -13.79
CA HIS A 33 0.39 -3.41 -14.89
C HIS A 33 -0.47 -2.50 -15.76
N THR A 34 -1.71 -2.90 -16.06
CA THR A 34 -2.63 -2.08 -16.84
C THR A 34 -2.94 -0.76 -16.12
N TRP A 35 -3.26 -0.83 -14.83
CA TRP A 35 -3.50 0.37 -14.02
C TRP A 35 -2.29 1.29 -14.00
N TRP A 36 -1.11 0.71 -13.76
CA TRP A 36 0.15 1.45 -13.70
C TRP A 36 0.44 2.20 -14.99
N ARG A 37 0.22 1.57 -16.13
CA ARG A 37 0.48 2.16 -17.43
C ARG A 37 -0.58 3.17 -17.86
N THR A 38 -1.85 2.90 -17.55
CA THR A 38 -2.96 3.65 -18.16
C THR A 38 -3.63 4.63 -17.20
N ARG A 39 -3.64 4.35 -15.91
CA ARG A 39 -4.38 5.16 -14.94
C ARG A 39 -3.49 5.98 -14.02
N ARG A 40 -2.27 5.57 -13.83
CA ARG A 40 -1.34 6.24 -12.92
C ARG A 40 -1.23 7.74 -13.17
N ALA A 41 -1.16 8.14 -14.42
CA ALA A 41 -0.98 9.54 -14.81
C ALA A 41 -2.16 10.44 -14.43
N ALA A 42 -3.33 9.87 -14.14
CA ALA A 42 -4.51 10.63 -13.73
C ALA A 42 -4.51 11.00 -12.25
N PHE A 43 -3.56 10.46 -11.46
CA PHE A 43 -3.50 10.65 -10.01
C PHE A 43 -2.14 11.16 -9.58
N ASP A 44 -2.11 11.79 -8.40
CA ASP A 44 -0.86 12.06 -7.69
C ASP A 44 -0.58 10.90 -6.76
N LEU A 45 0.51 10.17 -7.02
CA LEU A 45 0.86 8.98 -6.26
C LEU A 45 1.81 9.31 -5.11
N TYR A 46 1.64 8.61 -4.00
CA TYR A 46 2.48 8.74 -2.82
C TYR A 46 2.75 7.37 -2.20
N VAL A 47 3.90 7.27 -1.57
CA VAL A 47 4.29 6.14 -0.73
C VAL A 47 4.75 6.66 0.63
N SER A 48 5.21 5.77 1.50
CA SER A 48 5.83 6.13 2.77
C SER A 48 7.11 5.33 2.97
N GLN A 49 7.84 5.66 4.04
CA GLN A 49 9.03 4.90 4.40
C GLN A 49 8.71 3.42 4.66
N VAL A 50 7.49 3.13 5.16
CA VAL A 50 7.05 1.74 5.37
C VAL A 50 7.06 0.97 4.05
N VAL A 51 6.52 1.57 2.98
CA VAL A 51 6.54 0.96 1.64
C VAL A 51 7.97 0.73 1.17
N ILE A 52 8.83 1.72 1.34
CA ILE A 52 10.23 1.64 0.92
C ILE A 52 10.93 0.49 1.65
N ASP A 53 10.76 0.41 2.96
CA ASP A 53 11.40 -0.62 3.78
C ASP A 53 10.90 -2.02 3.41
N GLU A 54 9.60 -2.18 3.22
CA GLU A 54 9.01 -3.45 2.80
C GLU A 54 9.48 -3.85 1.39
N ALA A 55 9.57 -2.89 0.48
CA ALA A 55 10.01 -3.14 -0.89
C ALA A 55 11.48 -3.60 -0.94
N LYS A 56 12.31 -3.12 -0.03
CA LYS A 56 13.72 -3.48 0.07
C LYS A 56 13.96 -4.82 0.79
N ALA A 57 12.96 -5.36 1.47
CA ALA A 57 13.12 -6.56 2.28
C ALA A 57 13.26 -7.82 1.44
N GLY A 58 13.91 -8.83 2.01
CA GLY A 58 14.03 -10.16 1.41
C GLY A 58 15.13 -10.28 0.37
N ASP A 59 14.94 -11.16 -0.60
CA ASP A 59 15.91 -11.46 -1.65
C ASP A 59 16.28 -10.18 -2.43
N PRO A 60 17.59 -9.88 -2.59
CA PRO A 60 18.04 -8.66 -3.27
C PRO A 60 17.53 -8.47 -4.70
N ARG A 61 17.38 -9.55 -5.48
CA ARG A 61 16.92 -9.44 -6.87
C ARG A 61 15.48 -8.97 -6.99
N PRO A 62 14.50 -9.64 -6.37
CA PRO A 62 13.13 -9.12 -6.38
C PRO A 62 13.01 -7.75 -5.70
N ALA A 63 13.76 -7.53 -4.63
CA ALA A 63 13.76 -6.23 -3.94
C ALA A 63 14.21 -5.10 -4.87
N ALA A 64 15.27 -5.30 -5.64
CA ALA A 64 15.75 -4.30 -6.60
C ALA A 64 14.68 -3.96 -7.64
N ARG A 65 13.94 -4.97 -8.12
CA ARG A 65 12.84 -4.74 -9.08
C ARG A 65 11.72 -3.90 -8.47
N ARG A 66 11.32 -4.20 -7.23
CA ARG A 66 10.29 -3.42 -6.53
C ARG A 66 10.74 -1.96 -6.34
N VAL A 67 11.96 -1.78 -5.88
CA VAL A 67 12.52 -0.43 -5.65
C VAL A 67 12.57 0.38 -6.95
N GLY A 68 12.82 -0.28 -8.09
CA GLY A 68 12.81 0.39 -9.39
C GLY A 68 11.48 1.08 -9.70
N PHE A 69 10.36 0.51 -9.29
CA PHE A 69 9.06 1.12 -9.49
C PHE A 69 8.77 2.29 -8.54
N LEU A 70 9.55 2.43 -7.46
CA LEU A 70 9.40 3.56 -6.52
C LEU A 70 10.01 4.85 -7.06
N ALA A 71 10.82 4.77 -8.09
CA ALA A 71 11.52 5.95 -8.63
C ALA A 71 10.53 7.04 -9.04
N GLY A 72 10.74 8.25 -8.54
CA GLY A 72 9.89 9.39 -8.85
C GLY A 72 8.58 9.47 -8.08
N VAL A 73 8.26 8.50 -7.22
CA VAL A 73 7.06 8.54 -6.39
C VAL A 73 7.39 9.26 -5.08
N PRO A 74 6.72 10.40 -4.78
CA PRO A 74 6.98 11.14 -3.53
C PRO A 74 6.68 10.32 -2.28
N THR A 75 7.47 10.55 -1.25
CA THR A 75 7.34 9.87 0.04
C THR A 75 6.67 10.80 1.04
N LEU A 76 5.57 10.36 1.64
CA LEU A 76 4.88 11.11 2.69
C LEU A 76 5.67 11.06 3.99
N ASP A 77 5.68 12.18 4.71
CA ASP A 77 6.30 12.26 6.03
C ASP A 77 5.57 11.38 7.05
N MET A 78 6.31 10.90 8.05
CA MET A 78 5.74 10.08 9.11
C MET A 78 5.98 10.75 10.48
N PRO A 79 5.30 11.88 10.76
CA PRO A 79 5.40 12.50 12.08
C PRO A 79 4.79 11.63 13.17
N ASP A 80 5.04 11.96 14.43
CA ASP A 80 4.59 11.18 15.60
C ASP A 80 3.08 10.88 15.59
N GLY A 81 2.27 11.80 15.04
CA GLY A 81 0.83 11.59 14.91
C GLY A 81 0.45 10.36 14.09
N VAL A 82 1.28 9.94 13.13
CA VAL A 82 1.05 8.71 12.34
C VAL A 82 1.17 7.48 13.25
N ALA A 83 2.21 7.43 14.08
CA ALA A 83 2.40 6.31 15.01
C ALA A 83 1.26 6.24 16.04
N GLU A 84 0.81 7.37 16.53
CA GLU A 84 -0.32 7.45 17.45
C GLU A 84 -1.61 6.93 16.79
N LEU A 85 -1.86 7.34 15.56
CA LEU A 85 -3.02 6.90 14.81
C LEU A 85 -2.95 5.39 14.50
N ALA A 86 -1.78 4.88 14.14
CA ALA A 86 -1.60 3.45 13.90
C ALA A 86 -1.89 2.64 15.16
N ALA A 87 -1.41 3.11 16.31
CA ALA A 87 -1.68 2.46 17.60
C ALA A 87 -3.17 2.44 17.92
N ALA A 88 -3.87 3.53 17.66
CA ALA A 88 -5.32 3.63 17.87
C ALA A 88 -6.09 2.64 16.97
N LEU A 89 -5.65 2.49 15.72
CA LEU A 89 -6.26 1.54 14.78
C LEU A 89 -6.11 0.10 15.26
N ILE A 90 -4.95 -0.27 15.76
CA ILE A 90 -4.70 -1.62 16.29
C ILE A 90 -5.57 -1.89 17.51
N LYS A 91 -5.73 -0.90 18.37
CA LYS A 91 -6.57 -1.01 19.57
C LYS A 91 -8.04 -1.15 19.25
N GLY A 92 -8.53 -0.38 18.28
CA GLY A 92 -9.96 -0.30 17.95
C GLY A 92 -10.44 -1.36 16.98
N VAL A 93 -9.55 -2.10 16.33
CA VAL A 93 -9.87 -3.06 15.27
C VAL A 93 -9.15 -4.37 15.56
N PRO A 94 -9.85 -5.53 15.50
CA PRO A 94 -9.23 -6.83 15.79
C PRO A 94 -8.33 -7.29 14.65
N LEU A 95 -7.20 -6.61 14.47
CA LEU A 95 -6.20 -6.98 13.46
C LEU A 95 -5.19 -7.96 14.05
N PRO A 96 -4.71 -8.93 13.25
CA PRO A 96 -3.64 -9.82 13.67
C PRO A 96 -2.36 -9.04 13.98
N ARG A 97 -1.47 -9.65 14.75
CA ARG A 97 -0.18 -9.04 15.09
C ARG A 97 0.61 -8.58 13.88
N ARG A 98 0.58 -9.39 12.81
CA ARG A 98 1.28 -9.07 11.56
C ARG A 98 0.72 -7.84 10.86
N ALA A 99 -0.42 -7.35 11.31
CA ALA A 99 -1.08 -6.22 10.69
C ALA A 99 -0.55 -4.87 11.18
N ALA A 100 0.52 -4.84 12.01
CA ALA A 100 1.12 -3.57 12.43
C ALA A 100 1.55 -2.72 11.24
N ALA A 101 2.16 -3.33 10.22
CA ALA A 101 2.55 -2.63 9.01
C ALA A 101 1.33 -2.15 8.23
N ASP A 102 0.26 -2.96 8.18
CA ASP A 102 -1.00 -2.59 7.53
C ASP A 102 -1.64 -1.38 8.22
N ALA A 103 -1.63 -1.37 9.55
CA ALA A 103 -2.12 -0.23 10.32
C ALA A 103 -1.29 1.02 10.04
N ALA A 104 0.02 0.88 9.86
CA ALA A 104 0.89 2.01 9.51
C ALA A 104 0.54 2.58 8.14
N HIS A 105 0.27 1.74 7.15
CA HIS A 105 -0.16 2.21 5.82
C HIS A 105 -1.47 2.98 5.89
N ILE A 106 -2.46 2.45 6.61
CA ILE A 106 -3.75 3.11 6.79
C ILE A 106 -3.57 4.44 7.51
N ALA A 107 -2.77 4.44 8.57
CA ALA A 107 -2.55 5.63 9.39
C ALA A 107 -1.87 6.75 8.60
N VAL A 108 -0.85 6.43 7.79
CA VAL A 108 -0.15 7.45 7.02
C VAL A 108 -1.06 8.05 5.95
N ALA A 109 -1.84 7.21 5.28
CA ALA A 109 -2.80 7.69 4.28
C ALA A 109 -3.87 8.58 4.92
N ALA A 110 -4.42 8.16 6.06
CA ALA A 110 -5.45 8.91 6.77
C ALA A 110 -4.90 10.22 7.34
N TYR A 111 -3.72 10.20 7.93
CA TYR A 111 -3.07 11.40 8.48
C TYR A 111 -2.89 12.49 7.44
N HIS A 112 -2.46 12.11 6.24
CA HIS A 112 -2.24 13.04 5.13
C HIS A 112 -3.49 13.29 4.28
N ARG A 113 -4.64 12.73 4.67
CA ARG A 113 -5.91 12.92 3.98
C ARG A 113 -5.86 12.53 2.50
N ILE A 114 -5.19 11.40 2.23
CA ILE A 114 -5.11 10.86 0.88
C ILE A 114 -6.48 10.34 0.44
N ASP A 115 -6.87 10.61 -0.81
CA ASP A 115 -8.18 10.25 -1.32
C ASP A 115 -8.41 8.74 -1.42
N PHE A 116 -7.39 8.00 -1.89
CA PHE A 116 -7.51 6.55 -2.10
C PHE A 116 -6.28 5.81 -1.58
N LEU A 117 -6.51 4.61 -1.09
CA LEU A 117 -5.45 3.67 -0.74
C LEU A 117 -5.54 2.48 -1.70
N LEU A 118 -4.53 2.30 -2.53
CA LEU A 118 -4.46 1.21 -3.50
C LEU A 118 -3.69 0.05 -2.92
N THR A 119 -4.33 -1.12 -2.83
CA THR A 119 -3.72 -2.30 -2.20
C THR A 119 -4.33 -3.60 -2.73
N TRP A 120 -3.53 -4.65 -2.72
CA TRP A 120 -4.00 -6.02 -2.91
C TRP A 120 -4.17 -6.77 -1.57
N ASN A 121 -3.94 -6.09 -0.45
CA ASN A 121 -4.16 -6.70 0.88
C ASN A 121 -5.65 -6.77 1.19
N LEU A 122 -6.31 -7.82 0.70
CA LEU A 122 -7.76 -7.98 0.81
C LEU A 122 -8.22 -8.42 2.20
N ALA A 123 -7.31 -9.04 2.96
CA ALA A 123 -7.66 -9.57 4.28
C ALA A 123 -7.76 -8.48 5.35
N HIS A 124 -6.85 -7.51 5.35
CA HIS A 124 -6.74 -6.52 6.43
C HIS A 124 -7.13 -5.12 6.03
N ILE A 125 -6.74 -4.68 4.84
CA ILE A 125 -6.93 -3.29 4.42
C ILE A 125 -8.22 -3.11 3.62
N ALA A 126 -8.48 -4.00 2.65
CA ALA A 126 -9.63 -3.89 1.75
C ALA A 126 -10.84 -4.72 2.21
N ASN A 127 -10.77 -5.37 3.37
CA ASN A 127 -11.87 -6.19 3.89
C ASN A 127 -13.07 -5.30 4.25
N ALA A 128 -14.22 -5.56 3.63
CA ALA A 128 -15.42 -4.75 3.81
C ALA A 128 -15.95 -4.76 5.24
N GLU A 129 -15.77 -5.86 5.98
CA GLU A 129 -16.23 -5.95 7.38
C GLU A 129 -15.42 -5.08 8.33
N LEU A 130 -14.14 -4.88 8.05
CA LEU A 130 -13.25 -4.02 8.84
C LEU A 130 -13.34 -2.56 8.44
N ARG A 131 -13.76 -2.29 7.22
CA ARG A 131 -13.77 -0.96 6.64
C ARG A 131 -14.45 0.11 7.50
N PRO A 132 -15.68 -0.09 8.02
CA PRO A 132 -16.34 0.92 8.84
C PRO A 132 -15.55 1.25 10.10
N ARG A 133 -14.90 0.26 10.72
CA ARG A 133 -14.08 0.48 11.92
C ARG A 133 -12.83 1.27 11.61
N ILE A 134 -12.19 0.99 10.47
CA ILE A 134 -11.00 1.70 10.02
C ILE A 134 -11.34 3.14 9.70
N GLU A 135 -12.43 3.38 8.99
CA GLU A 135 -12.87 4.73 8.63
C GLU A 135 -13.29 5.57 9.82
N SER A 136 -13.78 4.95 10.88
CA SER A 136 -14.19 5.66 12.08
C SER A 136 -13.08 5.92 13.08
N ALA A 137 -11.95 5.24 12.91
CA ALA A 137 -10.79 5.44 13.78
C ALA A 137 -10.05 6.73 13.41
#